data_8e3007a754d775c4af7381fef04b8704
#
_entry.id   8e3007a754d775c4af7381fef04b8704
#
_cell.length_a   1.000
_cell.length_b   1.000
_cell.length_c   1.000
_cell.angle_alpha   90.00
_cell.angle_beta   90.00
_cell.angle_gamma   90.00
#
_symmetry.space_group_name_H-M   'P 1'
#
loop_
_entity.id
_entity.type
_entity.pdbx_description
1 polymer ?
#
loop_
_entity_poly.entity_id
_entity_poly.type
_entity_poly.pdbx_seq_one_letter_code
_entity_poly.pdbx_strand_id
1 'polypeptide(L)'
;MSYYEDCPFPKPVTKKKKLLCNGYKGKQSRVCSYTGQRGAERHELFGGPNRQNSIREGLQIDLSPEKHRELQDNITPWAQAENRRLKAQAQKKWMDDYMENNDVDEAKALRAWMLLIGRNYREDVIPE
;
A
#
# COMPACT_ATOMS: atom_id res chain seq x y z
N MET A 1 -34.70 -10.48 -6.74
CA MET A 1 -33.41 -10.63 -6.09
C MET A 1 -32.37 -9.79 -6.79
N SER A 2 -31.55 -9.23 -6.03
CA SER A 2 -30.45 -8.52 -6.60
C SER A 2 -29.45 -9.49 -7.20
N TYR A 3 -28.95 -9.15 -8.35
CA TYR A 3 -27.86 -9.92 -8.92
C TYR A 3 -26.75 -10.13 -7.89
N TYR A 4 -26.54 -9.12 -7.08
CA TYR A 4 -25.41 -9.16 -6.14
C TYR A 4 -25.67 -10.03 -4.94
N GLU A 5 -26.89 -10.41 -4.73
CA GLU A 5 -27.16 -11.32 -3.63
C GLU A 5 -26.71 -12.73 -3.95
N ASP A 6 -26.73 -13.07 -5.24
CA ASP A 6 -26.27 -14.37 -5.66
C ASP A 6 -24.82 -14.37 -6.06
N CYS A 7 -24.26 -13.19 -6.22
CA CYS A 7 -22.91 -13.07 -6.69
C CYS A 7 -21.95 -13.06 -5.49
N PRO A 8 -20.92 -13.89 -5.52
CA PRO A 8 -19.95 -13.90 -4.42
C PRO A 8 -19.13 -12.64 -4.35
N PHE A 9 -19.19 -11.82 -5.38
CA PHE A 9 -18.39 -10.60 -5.41
C PHE A 9 -19.21 -9.41 -4.98
N PRO A 10 -18.58 -8.45 -4.32
CA PRO A 10 -19.29 -7.23 -3.99
C PRO A 10 -19.74 -6.56 -5.27
N LYS A 11 -20.87 -5.93 -5.19
CA LYS A 11 -21.33 -5.21 -6.36
C LYS A 11 -20.41 -4.05 -6.66
N PRO A 12 -20.54 -3.48 -7.84
CA PRO A 12 -19.68 -2.37 -8.27
C PRO A 12 -19.75 -1.14 -7.41
N VAL A 13 -20.50 -1.17 -6.35
CA VAL A 13 -20.43 -0.11 -5.38
C VAL A 13 -18.97 0.10 -4.99
N THR A 14 -18.16 -0.89 -5.22
CA THR A 14 -16.73 -0.72 -5.09
C THR A 14 -16.22 0.40 -5.96
N LYS A 15 -16.98 0.78 -6.96
CA LYS A 15 -16.61 1.97 -7.71
C LYS A 15 -16.53 3.18 -6.82
N LYS A 16 -17.43 3.29 -5.90
CA LYS A 16 -17.38 4.39 -4.96
C LYS A 16 -16.14 4.34 -4.13
N LYS A 17 -15.67 3.16 -3.88
CA LYS A 17 -14.49 3.00 -3.07
C LYS A 17 -13.23 3.38 -3.80
N LYS A 18 -13.31 3.51 -5.10
CA LYS A 18 -12.19 4.05 -5.84
C LYS A 18 -11.90 5.47 -5.41
N LEU A 19 -12.92 6.13 -4.91
CA LEU A 19 -12.72 7.49 -4.43
C LEU A 19 -11.87 7.52 -3.18
N LEU A 20 -11.74 6.39 -2.51
CA LEU A 20 -10.87 6.32 -1.36
C LEU A 20 -9.43 6.58 -1.73
N CYS A 21 -9.11 6.36 -2.98
CA CYS A 21 -7.75 6.50 -3.42
C CYS A 21 -7.37 7.93 -3.68
N ASN A 22 -8.34 8.81 -3.75
CA ASN A 22 -7.98 10.11 -4.19
C ASN A 22 -7.11 10.80 -3.15
N GLY A 23 -6.09 11.40 -3.62
CA GLY A 23 -5.16 12.07 -2.77
C GLY A 23 -5.54 13.51 -2.50
N TYR A 24 -6.72 13.92 -2.92
CA TYR A 24 -7.08 15.33 -2.80
C TYR A 24 -7.71 15.66 -1.47
N LYS A 25 -8.52 14.75 -0.96
CA LYS A 25 -9.23 15.02 0.28
C LYS A 25 -8.21 15.08 1.41
N GLY A 26 -8.21 16.20 2.09
CA GLY A 26 -7.29 16.38 3.19
C GLY A 26 -5.85 16.63 2.78
N LYS A 27 -5.61 16.86 1.50
CA LYS A 27 -4.26 17.01 1.01
C LYS A 27 -3.51 18.13 1.70
N GLN A 28 -4.19 19.24 1.96
CA GLN A 28 -3.53 20.40 2.52
C GLN A 28 -3.01 20.16 3.94
N SER A 29 -3.59 19.23 4.65
CA SER A 29 -3.18 18.95 6.01
C SER A 29 -2.17 17.81 6.08
N ARG A 30 -1.89 17.14 4.97
CA ARG A 30 -0.91 16.08 4.97
C ARG A 30 0.48 16.63 4.75
N VAL A 31 1.46 15.98 5.35
CA VAL A 31 2.86 16.41 5.23
C VAL A 31 3.70 15.30 4.67
N CYS A 32 4.71 15.69 3.93
CA CYS A 32 5.65 14.74 3.34
C CYS A 32 6.44 14.03 4.44
N SER A 33 6.52 12.71 4.32
CA SER A 33 7.23 11.90 5.31
C SER A 33 8.73 12.19 5.34
N TYR A 34 9.27 12.74 4.29
CA TYR A 34 10.70 13.02 4.21
C TYR A 34 11.05 14.47 4.48
N THR A 35 10.22 15.39 4.03
CA THR A 35 10.57 16.80 4.11
C THR A 35 9.70 17.60 5.07
N GLY A 36 8.55 17.04 5.47
CA GLY A 36 7.62 17.78 6.32
C GLY A 36 6.82 18.84 5.57
N GLN A 37 6.97 18.91 4.26
CA GLN A 37 6.28 19.89 3.45
C GLN A 37 4.78 19.59 3.42
N ARG A 38 3.97 20.62 3.54
CA ARG A 38 2.52 20.47 3.49
C ARG A 38 2.06 20.25 2.06
N GLY A 39 0.84 19.73 1.93
CA GLY A 39 0.28 19.46 0.63
C GLY A 39 0.80 18.17 0.03
N ALA A 40 1.16 17.21 0.87
CA ALA A 40 1.71 15.96 0.41
C ALA A 40 0.68 15.15 -0.36
N GLU A 41 1.16 14.44 -1.35
CA GLU A 41 0.36 13.53 -2.15
C GLU A 41 0.44 12.14 -1.56
N ARG A 42 -0.65 11.40 -1.70
CA ARG A 42 -0.68 10.03 -1.18
C ARG A 42 -0.21 9.07 -2.24
N HIS A 43 0.84 8.33 -1.91
CA HIS A 43 1.48 7.40 -2.83
C HIS A 43 1.19 5.98 -2.40
N GLU A 44 0.63 5.17 -3.31
CA GLU A 44 0.39 3.77 -3.06
C GLU A 44 1.70 3.01 -3.22
N LEU A 45 2.06 2.24 -2.19
CA LEU A 45 3.34 1.52 -2.21
C LEU A 45 3.33 0.38 -3.22
N PHE A 46 2.17 -0.20 -3.47
CA PHE A 46 2.03 -1.27 -4.45
C PHE A 46 1.06 -0.82 -5.52
N GLY A 47 1.60 -0.53 -6.70
CA GLY A 47 0.81 0.03 -7.79
C GLY A 47 0.25 -1.03 -8.71
N GLY A 48 -0.10 -0.60 -9.92
CA GLY A 48 -0.63 -1.50 -10.91
C GLY A 48 -1.85 -2.26 -10.41
N PRO A 49 -1.87 -3.57 -10.58
CA PRO A 49 -3.02 -4.37 -10.15
C PRO A 49 -3.25 -4.34 -8.65
N ASN A 50 -2.24 -3.93 -7.87
CA ASN A 50 -2.37 -3.89 -6.42
C ASN A 50 -2.71 -2.52 -5.88
N ARG A 51 -3.00 -1.56 -6.75
CA ARG A 51 -3.26 -0.20 -6.31
C ARG A 51 -4.44 -0.13 -5.34
N GLN A 52 -5.55 -0.80 -5.69
CA GLN A 52 -6.71 -0.79 -4.82
C GLN A 52 -6.46 -1.52 -3.51
N ASN A 53 -5.63 -2.55 -3.55
CA ASN A 53 -5.23 -3.22 -2.33
C ASN A 53 -4.43 -2.29 -1.43
N SER A 54 -3.52 -1.53 -2.02
CA SER A 54 -2.73 -0.57 -1.25
C SER A 54 -3.65 0.45 -0.55
N ILE A 55 -4.64 0.94 -1.27
CA ILE A 55 -5.55 1.93 -0.72
C ILE A 55 -6.37 1.33 0.42
N ARG A 56 -6.93 0.15 0.17
CA ARG A 56 -7.80 -0.48 1.13
C ARG A 56 -7.06 -0.89 2.39
N GLU A 57 -5.83 -1.33 2.23
CA GLU A 57 -5.05 -1.84 3.36
C GLU A 57 -4.19 -0.78 4.03
N GLY A 58 -4.23 0.46 3.52
CA GLY A 58 -3.43 1.51 4.12
C GLY A 58 -1.96 1.44 3.78
N LEU A 59 -1.61 0.76 2.69
CA LEU A 59 -0.22 0.62 2.28
C LEU A 59 0.16 1.83 1.44
N GLN A 60 0.21 2.98 2.10
CA GLN A 60 0.44 4.26 1.45
C GLN A 60 1.38 5.10 2.27
N ILE A 61 1.98 6.08 1.62
CA ILE A 61 2.86 7.01 2.29
C ILE A 61 2.61 8.40 1.68
N ASP A 62 2.69 9.43 2.50
CA ASP A 62 2.47 10.80 2.05
C ASP A 62 3.79 11.42 1.64
N LEU A 63 3.84 11.98 0.45
CA LEU A 63 5.07 12.46 -0.16
C LEU A 63 4.85 13.81 -0.82
N SER A 64 5.85 14.67 -0.75
CA SER A 64 5.83 15.88 -1.56
C SER A 64 5.79 15.49 -3.04
N PRO A 65 5.33 16.38 -3.91
CA PRO A 65 5.29 16.04 -5.33
C PRO A 65 6.64 15.60 -5.88
N GLU A 66 7.72 16.21 -5.40
CA GLU A 66 9.06 15.85 -5.85
C GLU A 66 9.45 14.44 -5.42
N LYS A 67 9.22 14.14 -4.13
CA LYS A 67 9.53 12.80 -3.63
C LYS A 67 8.62 11.75 -4.23
N HIS A 68 7.36 12.11 -4.46
CA HIS A 68 6.42 11.19 -5.07
C HIS A 68 6.92 10.80 -6.47
N ARG A 69 7.33 11.80 -7.25
CA ARG A 69 7.82 11.54 -8.58
C ARG A 69 9.10 10.72 -8.56
N GLU A 70 10.01 11.06 -7.66
CA GLU A 70 11.29 10.37 -7.57
C GLU A 70 11.08 8.88 -7.27
N LEU A 71 10.24 8.58 -6.29
CA LEU A 71 9.98 7.19 -5.94
C LEU A 71 9.17 6.47 -7.00
N GLN A 72 8.22 7.17 -7.62
CA GLN A 72 7.41 6.57 -8.66
C GLN A 72 8.24 6.23 -9.89
N ASP A 73 9.15 7.10 -10.27
CA ASP A 73 10.01 6.86 -11.43
C ASP A 73 11.02 5.75 -11.16
N ASN A 74 11.45 5.60 -9.91
CA ASN A 74 12.30 4.49 -9.51
C ASN A 74 13.57 4.40 -10.34
N ILE A 75 14.17 5.55 -10.64
CA ILE A 75 15.35 5.60 -11.51
C ILE A 75 16.64 5.69 -10.72
N THR A 76 16.65 6.53 -9.68
CA THR A 76 17.87 6.74 -8.91
C THR A 76 18.16 5.56 -8.00
N PRO A 77 19.44 5.32 -7.66
CA PRO A 77 19.77 4.27 -6.71
C PRO A 77 19.07 4.46 -5.36
N TRP A 78 18.95 5.71 -4.92
CA TRP A 78 18.25 5.98 -3.67
C TRP A 78 16.79 5.56 -3.76
N ALA A 79 16.12 5.92 -4.87
CA ALA A 79 14.71 5.60 -5.03
C ALA A 79 14.50 4.09 -5.08
N GLN A 80 15.38 3.39 -5.77
CA GLN A 80 15.28 1.93 -5.88
C GLN A 80 15.44 1.27 -4.52
N ALA A 81 16.43 1.70 -3.76
CA ALA A 81 16.65 1.14 -2.44
C ALA A 81 15.52 1.49 -1.49
N GLU A 82 15.04 2.73 -1.57
CA GLU A 82 13.99 3.17 -0.68
C GLU A 82 12.66 2.48 -0.98
N ASN A 83 12.36 2.27 -2.25
CA ASN A 83 11.15 1.53 -2.61
C ASN A 83 11.18 0.11 -2.04
N ARG A 84 12.32 -0.56 -2.13
CA ARG A 84 12.44 -1.90 -1.57
C ARG A 84 12.25 -1.87 -0.05
N ARG A 85 12.87 -0.89 0.59
CA ARG A 85 12.76 -0.77 2.04
C ARG A 85 11.33 -0.49 2.47
N LEU A 86 10.66 0.41 1.78
CA LEU A 86 9.28 0.75 2.13
C LEU A 86 8.34 -0.44 1.94
N LYS A 87 8.52 -1.18 0.86
CA LYS A 87 7.68 -2.34 0.61
C LYS A 87 7.89 -3.44 1.63
N ALA A 88 9.15 -3.69 1.99
CA ALA A 88 9.43 -4.69 3.01
C ALA A 88 8.89 -4.27 4.36
N GLN A 89 9.02 -3.00 4.69
CA GLN A 89 8.50 -2.49 5.95
C GLN A 89 6.97 -2.58 6.00
N ALA A 90 6.33 -2.25 4.89
CA ALA A 90 4.88 -2.33 4.80
C ALA A 90 4.40 -3.77 4.97
N GLN A 91 5.10 -4.71 4.33
CA GLN A 91 4.74 -6.10 4.47
C GLN A 91 4.88 -6.57 5.91
N LYS A 92 5.98 -6.20 6.54
CA LYS A 92 6.20 -6.60 7.93
C LYS A 92 5.10 -6.10 8.83
N LYS A 93 4.74 -4.84 8.68
CA LYS A 93 3.68 -4.28 9.51
C LYS A 93 2.34 -4.95 9.23
N TRP A 94 2.04 -5.18 7.96
CA TRP A 94 0.78 -5.82 7.60
C TRP A 94 0.70 -7.24 8.18
N MET A 95 1.79 -7.97 8.08
CA MET A 95 1.81 -9.33 8.61
C MET A 95 1.73 -9.36 10.13
N ASP A 96 2.43 -8.43 10.78
CA ASP A 96 2.36 -8.36 12.25
C ASP A 96 0.93 -8.07 12.70
N ASP A 97 0.27 -7.12 12.03
CA ASP A 97 -1.12 -6.80 12.36
C ASP A 97 -2.04 -7.98 12.09
N TYR A 98 -1.80 -8.67 10.98
CA TYR A 98 -2.62 -9.82 10.61
C TYR A 98 -2.49 -10.94 11.64
N MET A 99 -1.27 -11.20 12.07
CA MET A 99 -1.05 -12.23 13.08
C MET A 99 -1.75 -11.90 14.38
N GLU A 100 -1.69 -10.64 14.77
CA GLU A 100 -2.31 -10.22 16.01
C GLU A 100 -3.83 -10.26 15.92
N ASN A 101 -4.37 -9.77 14.80
CA ASN A 101 -5.82 -9.66 14.66
C ASN A 101 -6.48 -11.02 14.45
N ASN A 102 -5.76 -12.00 13.93
CA ASN A 102 -6.33 -13.28 13.57
C ASN A 102 -5.79 -14.43 14.42
N ASP A 103 -4.85 -14.13 15.31
CA ASP A 103 -4.25 -15.13 16.18
C ASP A 103 -3.70 -16.30 15.37
N VAL A 104 -2.87 -15.99 14.41
CA VAL A 104 -2.25 -16.98 13.53
C VAL A 104 -0.74 -16.77 13.51
N ASP A 105 -0.04 -17.77 13.01
CA ASP A 105 1.42 -17.71 12.97
C ASP A 105 1.90 -16.99 11.69
N GLU A 106 3.23 -16.88 11.60
CA GLU A 106 3.84 -16.15 10.51
C GLU A 106 3.58 -16.83 9.17
N ALA A 107 3.55 -18.14 9.14
CA ALA A 107 3.32 -18.85 7.88
C ALA A 107 1.97 -18.53 7.29
N LYS A 108 0.96 -18.45 8.15
CA LYS A 108 -0.37 -18.09 7.68
C LYS A 108 -0.45 -16.64 7.27
N ALA A 109 0.23 -15.76 8.00
CA ALA A 109 0.26 -14.36 7.64
C ALA A 109 0.95 -14.16 6.29
N LEU A 110 2.03 -14.87 6.05
CA LEU A 110 2.72 -14.77 4.77
C LEU A 110 1.83 -15.27 3.63
N ARG A 111 1.12 -16.35 3.87
CA ARG A 111 0.21 -16.87 2.85
C ARG A 111 -0.87 -15.85 2.53
N ALA A 112 -1.42 -15.21 3.56
CA ALA A 112 -2.43 -14.18 3.34
C ALA A 112 -1.86 -12.99 2.56
N TRP A 113 -0.64 -12.60 2.90
CA TRP A 113 0.03 -11.51 2.17
C TRP A 113 0.24 -11.88 0.71
N MET A 114 0.66 -13.13 0.45
CA MET A 114 0.90 -13.54 -0.93
C MET A 114 -0.39 -13.58 -1.73
N LEU A 115 -1.50 -13.92 -1.10
CA LEU A 115 -2.79 -13.87 -1.79
C LEU A 115 -3.21 -12.44 -2.07
N LEU A 116 -2.83 -11.51 -1.20
CA LEU A 116 -3.22 -10.12 -1.36
C LEU A 116 -2.34 -9.41 -2.40
N ILE A 117 -1.04 -9.51 -2.26
CA ILE A 117 -0.09 -8.73 -3.06
C ILE A 117 0.61 -9.57 -4.12
N GLY A 118 0.97 -10.80 -3.78
CA GLY A 118 1.55 -11.71 -4.75
C GLY A 118 3.06 -11.79 -4.74
N ARG A 119 3.74 -11.07 -3.86
CA ARG A 119 5.19 -11.11 -3.80
C ARG A 119 5.68 -10.90 -2.38
N ASN A 120 6.75 -11.62 -2.04
CA ASN A 120 7.36 -11.53 -0.72
C ASN A 120 8.51 -10.52 -0.78
N TYR A 121 8.26 -9.33 -0.26
CA TYR A 121 9.25 -8.25 -0.31
C TYR A 121 10.25 -8.29 0.82
N ARG A 122 10.03 -9.13 1.81
CA ARG A 122 10.97 -9.23 2.91
C ARG A 122 12.34 -9.69 2.44
N GLU A 123 12.36 -10.49 1.38
CA GLU A 123 13.60 -10.98 0.85
C GLU A 123 14.36 -9.95 0.03
N ASP A 124 13.68 -8.86 -0.31
CA ASP A 124 14.32 -7.80 -1.08
C ASP A 124 15.09 -6.82 -0.20
N VAL A 125 14.96 -6.97 1.11
CA VAL A 125 15.66 -6.11 2.05
C VAL A 125 16.51 -6.99 2.93
N ILE A 126 17.65 -7.33 2.41
CA ILE A 126 18.56 -8.22 3.13
C ILE A 126 19.57 -7.35 3.83
N PRO A 127 19.58 -7.37 5.12
CA PRO A 127 20.63 -6.65 5.85
C PRO A 127 21.95 -7.36 5.59
N GLU A 128 22.94 -6.60 5.49
CA GLU A 128 24.25 -7.17 5.24
C GLU A 128 25.03 -7.28 6.47
#